data_12230abe6bf5897b9e84833a820b6eb2
#
_entry.id   12230abe6bf5897b9e84833a820b6eb2
#
_cell.length_a   1.000
_cell.length_b   1.000
_cell.length_c   1.000
_cell.angle_alpha   90.00
_cell.angle_beta   90.00
_cell.angle_gamma   90.00
#
_symmetry.space_group_name_H-M   'P 1'
#
loop_
_entity.id
_entity.type
_entity.pdbx_description
1 polymer ?
#
loop_
_entity_poly.entity_id
_entity_poly.type
_entity_poly.pdbx_seq_one_letter_code
_entity_poly.pdbx_strand_id
1 'polypeptide(L)'
;DRDNIAVVGHSFGGQTAGNLLGLQVFDPLTNSYTDYLDSRVKGGVLLATAGEGGDKLTQFAKDNFPFLNPTFKHMSKPALIIAGDKDDSPLTQLGPEWMEEPYYLSPGKKSLLKLYDAEHSLGGIAGYEVKETTDENPERVSLVQYITWAYLRSLLDIEHDSWNHAQSVLDDKNAMGII
;
A
#
# COMPACT_ATOMS: atom_id res chain seq x y z
N ASP A 1 -3.40 -10.87 -20.68
CA ASP A 1 -2.60 -9.94 -21.49
C ASP A 1 -1.24 -9.76 -20.82
N ARG A 2 -0.16 -10.03 -21.54
CA ARG A 2 1.21 -9.98 -20.98
C ARG A 2 1.77 -8.56 -20.88
N ASP A 3 1.16 -7.63 -21.57
CA ASP A 3 1.61 -6.24 -21.65
C ASP A 3 0.77 -5.30 -20.76
N ASN A 4 -0.22 -5.86 -20.07
CA ASN A 4 -1.18 -5.09 -19.25
C ASN A 4 -1.33 -5.73 -17.86
N ILE A 5 -0.28 -5.61 -17.06
CA ILE A 5 -0.13 -6.23 -15.74
C ILE A 5 -0.18 -5.13 -14.67
N ALA A 6 -0.99 -5.32 -13.66
CA ALA A 6 -0.96 -4.56 -12.41
C ALA A 6 -0.73 -5.48 -11.22
N VAL A 7 -0.25 -4.94 -10.11
CA VAL A 7 0.02 -5.68 -8.88
C VAL A 7 -0.77 -5.08 -7.72
N VAL A 8 -1.26 -5.95 -6.83
CA VAL A 8 -1.96 -5.54 -5.61
C VAL A 8 -1.42 -6.37 -4.45
N GLY A 9 -1.18 -5.74 -3.32
CA GLY A 9 -0.72 -6.46 -2.14
C GLY A 9 -1.10 -5.75 -0.85
N HIS A 10 -1.36 -6.55 0.18
CA HIS A 10 -1.65 -6.11 1.53
C HIS A 10 -0.48 -6.45 2.47
N SER A 11 -0.11 -5.54 3.36
CA SER A 11 0.93 -5.76 4.37
C SER A 11 2.27 -6.14 3.72
N PHE A 12 2.87 -7.27 4.07
CA PHE A 12 4.08 -7.79 3.41
C PHE A 12 3.87 -8.12 1.93
N GLY A 13 2.62 -8.49 1.55
CA GLY A 13 2.25 -8.62 0.14
C GLY A 13 2.31 -7.27 -0.59
N GLY A 14 2.03 -6.17 0.12
CA GLY A 14 2.21 -4.81 -0.39
C GLY A 14 3.67 -4.47 -0.65
N GLN A 15 4.59 -4.84 0.26
CA GLN A 15 6.04 -4.71 0.03
C GLN A 15 6.48 -5.55 -1.20
N THR A 16 5.96 -6.78 -1.32
CA THR A 16 6.24 -7.63 -2.48
C THR A 16 5.75 -7.00 -3.79
N ALA A 17 4.54 -6.44 -3.79
CA ALA A 17 4.01 -5.69 -4.93
C ALA A 17 4.86 -4.44 -5.22
N GLY A 18 5.25 -3.72 -4.18
CA GLY A 18 6.13 -2.55 -4.26
C GLY A 18 7.48 -2.85 -4.93
N ASN A 19 8.08 -4.02 -4.65
CA ASN A 19 9.32 -4.44 -5.29
C ASN A 19 9.18 -4.48 -6.82
N LEU A 20 8.05 -4.96 -7.34
CA LEU A 20 7.78 -4.97 -8.78
C LEU A 20 7.53 -3.57 -9.35
N LEU A 21 7.28 -2.58 -8.50
CA LEU A 21 7.08 -1.16 -8.85
C LEU A 21 8.36 -0.33 -8.72
N GLY A 22 9.47 -0.94 -8.24
CA GLY A 22 10.77 -0.28 -8.07
C GLY A 22 11.13 0.08 -6.63
N LEU A 23 10.36 -0.39 -5.62
CA LEU A 23 10.81 -0.39 -4.24
C LEU A 23 12.05 -1.31 -4.15
N GLN A 24 13.08 -0.85 -3.47
CA GLN A 24 14.29 -1.64 -3.25
C GLN A 24 14.41 -2.04 -1.77
N VAL A 25 14.90 -3.23 -1.52
CA VAL A 25 15.09 -3.76 -0.17
C VAL A 25 16.58 -3.87 0.12
N PHE A 26 16.99 -3.35 1.29
CA PHE A 26 18.37 -3.50 1.75
C PHE A 26 18.63 -4.93 2.19
N ASP A 27 19.68 -5.53 1.61
CA ASP A 27 20.16 -6.85 2.01
C ASP A 27 21.40 -6.68 2.90
N PRO A 28 21.31 -7.00 4.19
CA PRO A 28 22.42 -6.85 5.13
C PRO A 28 23.58 -7.81 4.84
N LEU A 29 23.35 -8.92 4.14
CA LEU A 29 24.40 -9.89 3.80
C LEU A 29 25.33 -9.37 2.71
N THR A 30 24.76 -8.66 1.74
CA THR A 30 25.52 -8.09 0.61
C THR A 30 25.83 -6.62 0.83
N ASN A 31 25.29 -6.00 1.87
CA ASN A 31 25.37 -4.57 2.17
C ASN A 31 24.95 -3.69 0.97
N SER A 32 23.90 -4.11 0.28
CA SER A 32 23.40 -3.43 -0.92
C SER A 32 21.89 -3.48 -1.01
N TYR A 33 21.31 -2.60 -1.85
CA TYR A 33 19.91 -2.67 -2.20
C TYR A 33 19.67 -3.60 -3.38
N THR A 34 18.62 -4.41 -3.30
CA THR A 34 18.19 -5.27 -4.40
C THR A 34 17.01 -4.64 -5.11
N ASP A 35 17.07 -4.60 -6.44
CA ASP A 35 16.03 -4.09 -7.33
C ASP A 35 15.33 -5.27 -8.03
N TYR A 36 14.00 -5.32 -7.89
CA TYR A 36 13.14 -6.31 -8.53
C TYR A 36 12.11 -5.66 -9.47
N LEU A 37 12.37 -4.45 -9.95
CA LEU A 37 11.49 -3.76 -10.89
C LEU A 37 11.15 -4.64 -12.09
N ASP A 38 9.86 -4.87 -12.33
CA ASP A 38 9.39 -5.55 -13.54
C ASP A 38 8.83 -4.51 -14.53
N SER A 39 9.50 -4.36 -15.67
CA SER A 39 9.11 -3.38 -16.69
C SER A 39 7.72 -3.63 -17.30
N ARG A 40 7.20 -4.87 -17.24
CA ARG A 40 5.88 -5.25 -17.74
C ARG A 40 4.75 -4.74 -16.85
N VAL A 41 5.03 -4.51 -15.56
CA VAL A 41 4.04 -4.00 -14.60
C VAL A 41 3.79 -2.52 -14.87
N LYS A 42 2.53 -2.14 -15.09
CA LYS A 42 2.12 -0.76 -15.34
C LYS A 42 2.05 0.08 -14.06
N GLY A 43 1.65 -0.53 -12.95
CA GLY A 43 1.50 0.09 -11.65
C GLY A 43 0.78 -0.84 -10.69
N GLY A 44 0.29 -0.32 -9.55
CA GLY A 44 -0.36 -1.20 -8.57
C GLY A 44 -1.06 -0.50 -7.43
N VAL A 45 -1.54 -1.32 -6.48
CA VAL A 45 -2.19 -0.87 -5.24
C VAL A 45 -1.48 -1.51 -4.05
N LEU A 46 -1.05 -0.67 -3.12
CA LEU A 46 -0.38 -1.06 -1.89
C LEU A 46 -1.32 -0.78 -0.71
N LEU A 47 -1.75 -1.85 -0.03
CA LEU A 47 -2.75 -1.81 1.04
C LEU A 47 -2.03 -2.03 2.38
N ALA A 48 -2.12 -1.07 3.31
CA ALA A 48 -1.48 -1.14 4.63
C ALA A 48 -0.02 -1.63 4.54
N THR A 49 0.75 -1.04 3.64
CA THR A 49 2.13 -1.46 3.33
C THR A 49 3.11 -0.70 4.20
N ALA A 50 4.00 -1.44 4.86
CA ALA A 50 5.03 -0.89 5.72
C ALA A 50 5.87 0.21 5.04
N GLY A 51 6.20 1.25 5.80
CA GLY A 51 7.11 2.31 5.42
C GLY A 51 8.59 1.90 5.46
N GLU A 52 9.49 2.88 5.48
CA GLU A 52 10.93 2.63 5.56
C GLU A 52 11.34 1.94 6.86
N GLY A 53 12.41 1.18 6.79
CA GLY A 53 12.98 0.45 7.90
C GLY A 53 14.02 1.25 8.72
N GLY A 54 15.10 0.57 9.07
CA GLY A 54 16.23 1.17 9.81
C GLY A 54 15.84 1.59 11.23
N ASP A 55 16.13 2.84 11.58
CA ASP A 55 15.89 3.36 12.94
C ASP A 55 14.40 3.55 13.26
N LYS A 56 13.53 3.51 12.26
CA LYS A 56 12.08 3.58 12.46
C LYS A 56 11.48 2.28 13.03
N LEU A 57 12.20 1.17 12.91
CA LEU A 57 11.71 -0.14 13.37
C LEU A 57 11.94 -0.34 14.87
N THR A 58 11.03 -1.09 15.49
CA THR A 58 11.24 -1.65 16.82
C THR A 58 12.39 -2.67 16.81
N GLN A 59 12.99 -2.94 17.98
CA GLN A 59 14.04 -3.96 18.06
C GLN A 59 13.53 -5.34 17.66
N PHE A 60 12.28 -5.65 18.04
CA PHE A 60 11.61 -6.89 17.61
C PHE A 60 11.56 -7.03 16.08
N ALA A 61 11.19 -5.95 15.38
CA ALA A 61 11.12 -5.98 13.92
C ALA A 61 12.50 -6.13 13.28
N LYS A 62 13.51 -5.44 13.79
CA LYS A 62 14.91 -5.57 13.32
C LYS A 62 15.45 -6.99 13.45
N ASP A 63 15.15 -7.66 14.56
CA ASP A 63 15.65 -9.01 14.85
C ASP A 63 14.93 -10.11 14.06
N ASN A 64 13.63 -9.92 13.78
CA ASN A 64 12.80 -10.98 13.19
C ASN A 64 12.47 -10.76 11.70
N PHE A 65 12.55 -9.52 11.21
CA PHE A 65 12.16 -9.15 9.85
C PHE A 65 13.24 -8.31 9.16
N PRO A 66 14.44 -8.84 8.92
CA PRO A 66 15.56 -8.09 8.34
C PRO A 66 15.27 -7.55 6.93
N PHE A 67 14.30 -8.15 6.22
CA PHE A 67 13.82 -7.68 4.93
C PHE A 67 12.91 -6.45 5.01
N LEU A 68 12.48 -6.06 6.22
CA LEU A 68 11.64 -4.89 6.44
C LEU A 68 12.49 -3.61 6.49
N ASN A 69 13.31 -3.44 5.47
CA ASN A 69 14.20 -2.28 5.32
C ASN A 69 14.15 -1.77 3.86
N PRO A 70 12.96 -1.38 3.39
CA PRO A 70 12.80 -0.86 2.04
C PRO A 70 13.30 0.58 1.91
N THR A 71 13.57 0.98 0.67
CA THR A 71 13.62 2.38 0.26
C THR A 71 12.69 2.62 -0.93
N PHE A 72 11.96 3.71 -0.88
CA PHE A 72 10.98 4.08 -1.90
C PHE A 72 11.56 5.01 -2.99
N LYS A 73 12.81 5.43 -2.87
CA LYS A 73 13.47 6.41 -3.76
C LYS A 73 13.42 6.07 -5.24
N HIS A 74 13.28 4.78 -5.56
CA HIS A 74 13.27 4.26 -6.93
C HIS A 74 11.91 3.68 -7.35
N MET A 75 10.90 3.69 -6.47
CA MET A 75 9.55 3.22 -6.76
C MET A 75 8.80 4.22 -7.64
N SER A 76 9.15 4.27 -8.93
CA SER A 76 8.69 5.28 -9.88
C SER A 76 7.37 4.92 -10.59
N LYS A 77 6.95 3.65 -10.59
CA LYS A 77 5.69 3.24 -11.22
C LYS A 77 4.49 3.85 -10.51
N PRO A 78 3.39 4.14 -11.24
CA PRO A 78 2.15 4.61 -10.64
C PRO A 78 1.63 3.66 -9.56
N ALA A 79 1.21 4.20 -8.42
CA ALA A 79 0.62 3.40 -7.35
C ALA A 79 -0.45 4.16 -6.58
N LEU A 80 -1.49 3.44 -6.18
CA LEU A 80 -2.42 3.83 -5.14
C LEU A 80 -1.97 3.23 -3.82
N ILE A 81 -1.79 4.06 -2.81
CA ILE A 81 -1.51 3.65 -1.44
C ILE A 81 -2.81 3.77 -0.65
N ILE A 82 -3.19 2.72 0.09
CA ILE A 82 -4.35 2.73 0.99
C ILE A 82 -3.85 2.43 2.39
N ALA A 83 -4.08 3.35 3.33
CA ALA A 83 -3.64 3.26 4.71
C ALA A 83 -4.79 3.56 5.68
N GLY A 84 -4.77 2.92 6.84
CA GLY A 84 -5.71 3.20 7.94
C GLY A 84 -5.11 4.18 8.94
N ASP A 85 -5.92 5.11 9.47
CA ASP A 85 -5.47 6.09 10.46
C ASP A 85 -5.36 5.53 11.88
N LYS A 86 -5.72 4.25 12.07
CA LYS A 86 -5.57 3.49 13.33
C LYS A 86 -4.68 2.26 13.18
N ASP A 87 -3.89 2.17 12.11
CA ASP A 87 -2.97 1.04 11.88
C ASP A 87 -1.70 1.18 12.72
N ASP A 88 -1.84 0.95 14.03
CA ASP A 88 -0.73 0.96 14.99
C ASP A 88 0.06 -0.35 14.91
N SER A 89 1.12 -0.34 14.12
CA SER A 89 1.95 -1.54 13.93
C SER A 89 2.97 -1.73 15.05
N PRO A 90 3.08 -2.94 15.63
CA PRO A 90 4.13 -3.27 16.61
C PRO A 90 5.53 -3.34 15.98
N LEU A 91 5.65 -3.22 14.67
CA LEU A 91 6.91 -3.32 13.93
C LEU A 91 7.67 -2.01 13.87
N THR A 92 7.01 -0.89 14.10
CA THR A 92 7.60 0.45 14.02
C THR A 92 7.49 1.21 15.35
N GLN A 93 8.33 2.23 15.51
CA GLN A 93 8.23 3.21 16.60
C GLN A 93 7.36 4.41 16.22
N LEU A 94 6.91 4.46 14.95
CA LEU A 94 6.02 5.48 14.41
C LEU A 94 4.55 5.06 14.60
N GLY A 95 3.64 6.00 14.44
CA GLY A 95 2.20 5.73 14.39
C GLY A 95 1.73 5.26 13.00
N PRO A 96 0.41 5.34 12.75
CA PRO A 96 -0.21 4.90 11.50
C PRO A 96 0.36 5.58 10.24
N GLU A 97 0.94 6.77 10.38
CA GLU A 97 1.60 7.49 9.29
C GLU A 97 2.74 6.71 8.63
N TRP A 98 3.28 5.69 9.31
CA TRP A 98 4.26 4.81 8.72
C TRP A 98 3.74 4.06 7.50
N MET A 99 2.46 3.72 7.47
CA MET A 99 1.81 3.09 6.32
C MET A 99 1.53 4.06 5.16
N GLU A 100 1.69 5.37 5.38
CA GLU A 100 1.56 6.40 4.34
C GLU A 100 2.91 6.71 3.66
N GLU A 101 4.04 6.31 4.23
CA GLU A 101 5.38 6.61 3.71
C GLU A 101 5.61 6.16 2.25
N PRO A 102 5.03 5.03 1.75
CA PRO A 102 5.11 4.69 0.33
C PRO A 102 4.63 5.80 -0.60
N TYR A 103 3.65 6.60 -0.16
CA TYR A 103 3.16 7.76 -0.90
C TYR A 103 4.15 8.93 -0.86
N TYR A 104 4.58 9.32 0.34
CA TYR A 104 5.38 10.54 0.53
C TYR A 104 6.83 10.39 0.05
N LEU A 105 7.39 9.18 0.10
CA LEU A 105 8.80 8.93 -0.18
C LEU A 105 9.07 8.41 -1.60
N SER A 106 8.02 8.12 -2.37
CA SER A 106 8.16 7.62 -3.73
C SER A 106 8.09 8.72 -4.78
N PRO A 107 8.92 8.66 -5.84
CA PRO A 107 8.77 9.52 -7.00
C PRO A 107 7.61 9.06 -7.90
N GLY A 108 7.24 9.94 -8.85
CA GLY A 108 6.25 9.65 -9.89
C GLY A 108 4.80 9.80 -9.41
N LYS A 109 3.87 9.25 -10.20
CA LYS A 109 2.44 9.38 -9.92
C LYS A 109 2.02 8.47 -8.78
N LYS A 110 1.57 9.04 -7.68
CA LYS A 110 1.03 8.34 -6.52
C LYS A 110 -0.30 8.98 -6.10
N SER A 111 -1.19 8.14 -5.61
CA SER A 111 -2.41 8.54 -4.91
C SER A 111 -2.43 7.94 -3.52
N LEU A 112 -2.99 8.63 -2.54
CA LEU A 112 -3.15 8.13 -1.18
C LEU A 112 -4.63 8.18 -0.82
N LEU A 113 -5.18 7.03 -0.41
CA LEU A 113 -6.45 6.96 0.30
C LEU A 113 -6.15 6.67 1.77
N LYS A 114 -6.48 7.64 2.63
CA LYS A 114 -6.44 7.48 4.09
C LYS A 114 -7.84 7.15 4.58
N LEU A 115 -8.01 5.97 5.16
CA LEU A 115 -9.26 5.49 5.72
C LEU A 115 -9.38 5.86 7.20
N TYR A 116 -10.52 6.42 7.58
CA TYR A 116 -10.80 6.77 8.97
C TYR A 116 -11.20 5.53 9.78
N ASP A 117 -10.75 5.48 11.03
CA ASP A 117 -10.99 4.39 11.99
C ASP A 117 -10.62 3.00 11.42
N ALA A 118 -9.69 2.95 10.47
CA ALA A 118 -9.22 1.71 9.87
C ALA A 118 -7.90 1.27 10.51
N GLU A 119 -7.86 0.01 10.94
CA GLU A 119 -6.67 -0.68 11.40
C GLU A 119 -6.00 -1.46 10.27
N HIS A 120 -5.09 -2.36 10.59
CA HIS A 120 -4.25 -3.08 9.60
C HIS A 120 -5.04 -3.89 8.56
N SER A 121 -6.18 -4.45 8.94
CA SER A 121 -7.04 -5.22 8.02
C SER A 121 -7.99 -4.35 7.19
N LEU A 122 -7.95 -3.01 7.32
CA LEU A 122 -8.76 -2.07 6.55
C LEU A 122 -10.26 -2.44 6.53
N GLY A 123 -10.78 -2.91 7.66
CA GLY A 123 -12.17 -3.36 7.85
C GLY A 123 -12.40 -4.85 7.58
N GLY A 124 -11.35 -5.63 7.27
CA GLY A 124 -11.44 -7.08 7.10
C GLY A 124 -11.15 -7.59 5.69
N ILE A 125 -10.32 -6.90 4.90
CA ILE A 125 -9.93 -7.36 3.56
C ILE A 125 -9.18 -8.69 3.57
N ALA A 126 -8.53 -9.04 4.68
CA ALA A 126 -7.86 -10.32 4.89
C ALA A 126 -8.84 -11.47 5.25
N GLY A 127 -10.07 -11.13 5.56
CA GLY A 127 -11.13 -12.03 6.02
C GLY A 127 -11.55 -11.73 7.47
N TYR A 128 -12.85 -11.80 7.74
CA TYR A 128 -13.40 -11.50 9.08
C TYR A 128 -13.01 -12.54 10.14
N GLU A 129 -12.67 -13.75 9.72
CA GLU A 129 -12.25 -14.84 10.61
C GLU A 129 -10.75 -14.77 10.98
N VAL A 130 -10.00 -13.85 10.34
CA VAL A 130 -8.57 -13.68 10.61
C VAL A 130 -8.40 -12.93 11.91
N LYS A 131 -7.52 -13.44 12.80
CA LYS A 131 -7.28 -12.85 14.12
C LYS A 131 -6.82 -11.40 14.08
N GLU A 132 -6.16 -11.01 12.99
CA GLU A 132 -5.66 -9.66 12.74
C GLU A 132 -6.78 -8.68 12.35
N THR A 133 -7.99 -9.16 12.06
CA THR A 133 -9.14 -8.30 11.80
C THR A 133 -9.75 -7.88 13.13
N THR A 134 -9.46 -6.65 13.55
CA THR A 134 -9.89 -6.05 14.81
C THR A 134 -10.85 -4.87 14.61
N ASP A 135 -11.01 -4.44 13.35
CA ASP A 135 -11.81 -3.28 12.92
C ASP A 135 -12.89 -3.67 11.89
N GLU A 136 -13.56 -4.82 12.07
CA GLU A 136 -14.52 -5.35 11.10
C GLU A 136 -15.53 -4.31 10.63
N ASN A 137 -15.53 -4.05 9.32
CA ASN A 137 -16.41 -3.07 8.69
C ASN A 137 -16.67 -3.43 7.20
N PRO A 138 -17.80 -4.11 6.88
CA PRO A 138 -18.11 -4.51 5.50
C PRO A 138 -18.25 -3.35 4.51
N GLU A 139 -18.68 -2.17 4.96
CA GLU A 139 -18.80 -0.99 4.10
C GLU A 139 -17.41 -0.46 3.72
N ARG A 140 -16.46 -0.47 4.66
CA ARG A 140 -15.05 -0.12 4.39
C ARG A 140 -14.40 -1.11 3.42
N VAL A 141 -14.63 -2.41 3.60
CA VAL A 141 -14.16 -3.43 2.65
C VAL A 141 -14.71 -3.18 1.25
N SER A 142 -16.02 -2.87 1.14
CA SER A 142 -16.66 -2.55 -0.13
C SER A 142 -16.06 -1.29 -0.77
N LEU A 143 -15.75 -0.28 0.03
CA LEU A 143 -15.06 0.93 -0.43
C LEU A 143 -13.67 0.62 -0.97
N VAL A 144 -12.86 -0.13 -0.22
CA VAL A 144 -11.51 -0.54 -0.65
C VAL A 144 -11.56 -1.32 -1.96
N GLN A 145 -12.51 -2.25 -2.11
CA GLN A 145 -12.72 -3.01 -3.34
C GLN A 145 -13.07 -2.09 -4.52
N TYR A 146 -14.02 -1.18 -4.32
CA TYR A 146 -14.47 -0.25 -5.37
C TYR A 146 -13.34 0.68 -5.81
N ILE A 147 -12.63 1.30 -4.88
CA ILE A 147 -11.53 2.23 -5.17
C ILE A 147 -10.36 1.51 -5.86
N THR A 148 -10.00 0.32 -5.36
CA THR A 148 -8.98 -0.53 -6.00
C THR A 148 -9.36 -0.87 -7.44
N TRP A 149 -10.60 -1.31 -7.65
CA TRP A 149 -11.13 -1.64 -8.98
C TRP A 149 -11.10 -0.43 -9.92
N ALA A 150 -11.59 0.73 -9.48
CA ALA A 150 -11.64 1.94 -10.28
C ALA A 150 -10.24 2.43 -10.68
N TYR A 151 -9.30 2.40 -9.72
CA TYR A 151 -7.90 2.75 -9.99
C TYR A 151 -7.27 1.83 -11.03
N LEU A 152 -7.43 0.51 -10.88
CA LEU A 152 -6.84 -0.47 -11.79
C LEU A 152 -7.42 -0.39 -13.20
N ARG A 153 -8.72 -0.12 -13.35
CA ARG A 153 -9.35 0.07 -14.68
C ARG A 153 -8.77 1.27 -15.41
N SER A 154 -8.59 2.38 -14.70
CA SER A 154 -7.96 3.58 -15.27
C SER A 154 -6.47 3.34 -15.58
N LEU A 155 -5.72 2.72 -14.66
CA LEU A 155 -4.31 2.40 -14.82
C LEU A 155 -4.02 1.51 -16.04
N LEU A 156 -4.92 0.54 -16.30
CA LEU A 156 -4.78 -0.45 -17.37
C LEU A 156 -5.46 -0.03 -18.68
N ASP A 157 -5.87 1.22 -18.81
CA ASP A 157 -6.57 1.78 -19.98
C ASP A 157 -7.85 1.03 -20.38
N ILE A 158 -8.53 0.41 -19.39
CA ILE A 158 -9.81 -0.27 -19.61
C ILE A 158 -10.97 0.75 -19.61
N GLU A 159 -10.87 1.74 -18.70
CA GLU A 159 -11.85 2.81 -18.58
C GLU A 159 -11.17 4.05 -17.96
N HIS A 160 -10.83 5.02 -18.80
CA HIS A 160 -10.00 6.16 -18.40
C HIS A 160 -10.59 7.00 -17.26
N ASP A 161 -11.92 7.18 -17.21
CA ASP A 161 -12.59 8.06 -16.26
C ASP A 161 -12.93 7.38 -14.92
N SER A 162 -12.74 6.07 -14.80
CA SER A 162 -13.10 5.31 -13.59
C SER A 162 -12.47 5.89 -12.32
N TRP A 163 -11.20 6.27 -12.39
CA TRP A 163 -10.47 6.84 -11.25
C TRP A 163 -10.98 8.22 -10.86
N ASN A 164 -11.15 9.11 -11.83
CA ASN A 164 -11.67 10.46 -11.58
C ASN A 164 -13.09 10.41 -10.99
N HIS A 165 -13.93 9.49 -11.50
CA HIS A 165 -15.27 9.29 -10.95
C HIS A 165 -15.22 8.80 -9.50
N ALA A 166 -14.36 7.83 -9.20
CA ALA A 166 -14.20 7.30 -7.85
C ALA A 166 -13.72 8.36 -6.85
N GLN A 167 -12.79 9.22 -7.25
CA GLN A 167 -12.34 10.35 -6.43
C GLN A 167 -13.49 11.32 -6.14
N SER A 168 -14.28 11.70 -7.15
CA SER A 168 -15.42 12.62 -6.97
C SER A 168 -16.49 12.07 -6.01
N VAL A 169 -16.72 10.76 -6.01
CA VAL A 169 -17.67 10.12 -5.08
C VAL A 169 -17.16 10.14 -3.64
N LEU A 170 -15.86 10.02 -3.44
CA LEU A 170 -15.25 10.14 -2.11
C LEU A 170 -15.31 11.56 -1.57
N ASP A 171 -15.00 12.55 -2.40
CA ASP A 171 -15.06 13.96 -2.03
C ASP A 171 -16.47 14.39 -1.60
N ASP A 172 -17.50 13.86 -2.26
CA ASP A 172 -18.90 14.16 -1.93
C ASP A 172 -19.38 13.48 -0.63
N LYS A 173 -18.83 12.33 -0.27
CA LYS A 173 -19.35 11.50 0.83
C LYS A 173 -18.57 11.59 2.13
N ASN A 174 -17.33 12.01 2.12
CA ASN A 174 -16.44 12.34 3.26
C ASN A 174 -16.59 11.48 4.55
N ALA A 175 -17.15 10.27 4.44
CA ALA A 175 -17.59 9.51 5.60
C ALA A 175 -16.61 8.44 6.07
N MET A 176 -15.74 7.91 5.20
CA MET A 176 -14.86 6.79 5.56
C MET A 176 -13.37 7.02 5.23
N GLY A 177 -13.01 8.10 4.54
CA GLY A 177 -11.62 8.41 4.21
C GLY A 177 -11.48 9.66 3.35
N ILE A 178 -10.23 10.02 3.09
CA ILE A 178 -9.82 11.13 2.21
C ILE A 178 -8.82 10.63 1.18
N ILE A 179 -8.92 11.14 -0.07
CA ILE A 179 -8.07 10.75 -1.18
C ILE A 179 -7.26 11.94 -1.71
#